data_5aee24accfdbaa6ba68db6efd956a21c
#
_entry.id   5aee24accfdbaa6ba68db6efd956a21c
#
_cell.length_a   1.000
_cell.length_b   1.000
_cell.length_c   1.000
_cell.angle_alpha   90.00
_cell.angle_beta   90.00
_cell.angle_gamma   90.00
#
_symmetry.space_group_name_H-M   'P 1'
#
loop_
_entity.id
_entity.type
_entity.pdbx_description
1 polymer ?
#
loop_
_entity_poly.entity_id
_entity_poly.type
_entity_poly.pdbx_seq_one_letter_code
_entity_poly.pdbx_strand_id
1 'polypeptide(L)' 'PDIKAEALKYSAFSYCVTSRRAICRRQFDALLALKPEYQLTPSEAGHPVWGPVFTQAKKAVATKRK' A
#
# COMPACT_ATOMS: atom_id res chain seq x y z
N PRO A 1 5.23 -14.73 -9.71
CA PRO A 1 5.98 -13.83 -8.85
C PRO A 1 5.51 -12.42 -8.98
N ASP A 2 5.44 -11.78 -7.87
CA ASP A 2 4.82 -10.46 -7.77
C ASP A 2 5.85 -9.37 -7.70
N ILE A 3 6.78 -9.38 -8.64
CA ILE A 3 7.85 -8.41 -8.67
C ILE A 3 7.29 -6.99 -8.78
N LYS A 4 6.29 -6.80 -9.62
CA LYS A 4 5.66 -5.50 -9.76
C LYS A 4 5.02 -5.04 -8.46
N ALA A 5 4.31 -5.96 -7.80
CA ALA A 5 3.65 -5.64 -6.55
C ALA A 5 4.68 -5.25 -5.49
N GLU A 6 5.78 -5.99 -5.42
CA GLU A 6 6.82 -5.68 -4.45
C GLU A 6 7.49 -4.34 -4.76
N ALA A 7 7.72 -4.06 -6.02
CA ALA A 7 8.31 -2.79 -6.41
C ALA A 7 7.41 -1.63 -5.99
N LEU A 8 6.11 -1.77 -6.19
CA LEU A 8 5.16 -0.75 -5.76
C LEU A 8 5.14 -0.60 -4.25
N LYS A 9 5.25 -1.72 -3.53
CA LYS A 9 5.29 -1.69 -2.08
C LYS A 9 6.48 -0.89 -1.58
N TYR A 10 7.65 -1.18 -2.09
CA TYR A 10 8.85 -0.48 -1.64
C TYR A 10 8.84 0.99 -2.05
N SER A 11 8.31 1.29 -3.22
CA SER A 11 8.14 2.68 -3.62
C SER A 11 7.21 3.40 -2.65
N ALA A 12 6.11 2.76 -2.29
CA ALA A 12 5.18 3.35 -1.34
C ALA A 12 5.85 3.62 -0.01
N PHE A 13 6.63 2.64 0.48
CA PHE A 13 7.34 2.82 1.75
C PHE A 13 8.26 4.03 1.69
N SER A 14 9.01 4.16 0.61
CA SER A 14 9.92 5.29 0.43
C SER A 14 9.18 6.63 0.49
N TYR A 15 8.08 6.72 -0.24
CA TYR A 15 7.32 7.97 -0.24
C TYR A 15 6.72 8.26 1.11
N CYS A 16 6.25 7.24 1.81
CA CYS A 16 5.67 7.44 3.12
C CYS A 16 6.69 7.99 4.10
N VAL A 17 7.90 7.43 4.14
CA VAL A 17 8.90 7.86 5.10
C VAL A 17 9.51 9.21 4.75
N THR A 18 9.31 9.69 3.53
CA THR A 18 9.78 11.01 3.13
C THR A 18 8.66 12.04 3.16
N SER A 19 7.61 11.77 3.91
CA SER A 19 6.48 12.68 4.10
C SER A 19 5.66 12.94 2.84
N ARG A 20 5.73 12.04 1.88
CA ARG A 20 4.96 12.17 0.65
C ARG A 20 3.77 11.22 0.69
N ARG A 21 2.89 11.46 1.64
CA ARG A 21 1.78 10.55 1.90
C ARG A 21 0.84 10.39 0.72
N ALA A 22 0.58 11.48 -0.01
CA ALA A 22 -0.32 11.38 -1.15
C ALA A 22 0.22 10.43 -2.20
N ILE A 23 1.51 10.51 -2.47
CA ILE A 23 2.14 9.61 -3.43
C ILE A 23 2.21 8.20 -2.88
N CYS A 24 2.52 8.08 -1.59
CA CYS A 24 2.53 6.79 -0.91
C CYS A 24 1.17 6.09 -1.08
N ARG A 25 0.10 6.81 -0.81
CA ARG A 25 -1.24 6.26 -0.94
C ARG A 25 -1.52 5.83 -2.38
N ARG A 26 -1.07 6.62 -3.35
CA ARG A 26 -1.24 6.28 -4.76
C ARG A 26 -0.52 5.00 -5.11
N GLN A 27 0.69 4.83 -4.58
CA GLN A 27 1.45 3.61 -4.86
C GLN A 27 0.73 2.39 -4.28
N PHE A 28 0.18 2.53 -3.08
CA PHE A 28 -0.61 1.43 -2.50
C PHE A 28 -1.88 1.18 -3.30
N ASP A 29 -2.51 2.23 -3.79
CA ASP A 29 -3.70 2.05 -4.62
C ASP A 29 -3.36 1.28 -5.88
N ALA A 30 -2.24 1.60 -6.52
CA ALA A 30 -1.80 0.89 -7.71
C ALA A 30 -1.47 -0.56 -7.38
N LEU A 31 -0.81 -0.77 -6.24
CA LEU A 31 -0.49 -2.13 -5.79
C LEU A 31 -1.75 -2.95 -5.61
N LEU A 32 -2.74 -2.39 -4.96
CA LEU A 32 -3.97 -3.11 -4.68
C LEU A 32 -4.83 -3.27 -5.92
N ALA A 33 -4.71 -2.37 -6.89
CA ALA A 33 -5.37 -2.55 -8.17
C ALA A 33 -4.79 -3.76 -8.90
N LEU A 34 -3.50 -3.96 -8.74
CA LEU A 34 -2.80 -5.10 -9.33
C LEU A 34 -3.10 -6.38 -8.58
N LYS A 35 -3.08 -6.31 -7.25
CA LYS A 35 -3.32 -7.46 -6.38
C LYS A 35 -4.24 -7.05 -5.23
N PRO A 36 -5.55 -7.12 -5.42
CA PRO A 36 -6.50 -6.65 -4.40
C PRO A 36 -6.39 -7.38 -3.06
N GLU A 37 -5.88 -8.60 -3.07
CA GLU A 37 -5.77 -9.38 -1.85
C GLU A 37 -4.40 -9.30 -1.21
N TYR A 38 -3.54 -8.45 -1.73
CA TYR A 38 -2.19 -8.30 -1.19
C TYR A 38 -2.25 -7.78 0.24
N GLN A 39 -1.40 -8.31 1.09
CA GLN A 39 -1.32 -7.88 2.48
C GLN A 39 0.13 -7.71 2.89
N LEU A 40 0.36 -6.73 3.76
CA LEU A 40 1.68 -6.54 4.32
C LEU A 40 1.93 -7.60 5.40
N THR A 41 3.20 -7.92 5.62
CA THR A 41 3.54 -8.79 6.74
C THR A 41 3.16 -8.09 8.05
N PRO A 42 2.98 -8.84 9.16
CA PRO A 42 2.65 -8.20 10.43
C PRO A 42 3.62 -7.11 10.83
N SER A 43 4.91 -7.30 10.56
CA SER A 43 5.90 -6.26 10.88
C SER A 43 5.68 -5.01 10.06
N GLU A 44 5.39 -5.18 8.78
CA GLU A 44 5.16 -4.03 7.90
C GLU A 44 3.85 -3.35 8.23
N ALA A 45 2.81 -4.12 8.48
CA ALA A 45 1.50 -3.56 8.79
C ALA A 45 1.51 -2.77 10.08
N GLY A 46 2.43 -3.10 10.99
CA GLY A 46 2.52 -2.39 12.26
C GLY A 46 3.30 -1.08 12.19
N HIS A 47 3.85 -0.74 11.03
CA HIS A 47 4.63 0.48 10.92
C HIS A 47 3.73 1.71 11.06
N PRO A 48 4.13 2.68 11.89
CA PRO A 48 3.26 3.82 12.18
C PRO A 48 3.06 4.78 11.01
N VAL A 49 3.94 4.74 10.01
CA VAL A 49 3.82 5.64 8.87
C VAL A 49 2.97 5.03 7.77
N TRP A 50 3.36 3.88 7.26
CA TRP A 50 2.65 3.33 6.12
C TRP A 50 1.56 2.32 6.47
N GLY A 51 1.56 1.79 7.69
CA GLY A 51 0.53 0.85 8.09
C GLY A 51 -0.88 1.39 7.90
N PRO A 52 -1.17 2.56 8.53
CA PRO A 52 -2.50 3.14 8.37
C PRO A 52 -2.83 3.53 6.93
N VAL A 53 -1.85 4.00 6.17
CA VAL A 53 -2.09 4.37 4.77
C VAL A 53 -2.50 3.15 3.97
N PHE A 54 -1.79 2.04 4.16
CA PHE A 54 -2.12 0.81 3.47
C PHE A 54 -3.51 0.32 3.85
N THR A 55 -3.84 0.38 5.13
CA THR A 55 -5.15 -0.06 5.61
C THR A 55 -6.27 0.74 4.95
N GLN A 56 -6.09 2.05 4.86
CA GLN A 56 -7.08 2.89 4.22
C GLN A 56 -7.21 2.60 2.73
N ALA A 57 -6.09 2.40 2.07
CA ALA A 57 -6.10 2.06 0.66
C ALA A 57 -6.84 0.75 0.44
N LYS A 58 -6.61 -0.23 1.30
CA LYS A 58 -7.25 -1.52 1.18
C LYS A 58 -8.76 -1.40 1.37
N LYS A 59 -9.18 -0.60 2.33
CA LYS A 59 -10.60 -0.35 2.54
C LYS A 59 -11.24 0.28 1.33
N ALA A 60 -10.58 1.26 0.73
CA ALA A 60 -11.11 1.94 -0.43
C ALA A 60 -11.26 0.99 -1.60
N VAL A 61 -10.29 0.11 -1.79
CA VAL A 61 -10.37 -0.88 -2.86
C VAL A 61 -11.51 -1.85 -2.63
N ALA A 62 -11.65 -2.33 -1.39
CA ALA A 62 -12.74 -3.24 -1.05
C ALA A 62 -14.10 -2.60 -1.32
N THR A 63 -14.23 -1.32 -0.99
CA THR A 63 -15.47 -0.60 -1.23
C THR A 63 -15.74 -0.44 -2.71
N LYS A 64 -14.71 -0.13 -3.48
CA LYS A 64 -14.86 0.06 -4.92
C LYS A 64 -15.25 -1.21 -5.64
N ARG A 65 -14.79 -2.34 -5.13
CA ARG A 65 -15.04 -3.61 -5.81
C ARG A 65 -16.50 -4.02 -5.77
N LYS A 66 -17.26 -3.44 -4.88
CA LYS A 66 -18.68 -3.72 -4.86
C LYS A 66 -19.39 -3.06 -6.01
#